data_c49009aedbe0d3539d795517f94fe404
#
_entry.id   c49009aedbe0d3539d795517f94fe404
#
_cell.length_a   1.000
_cell.length_b   1.000
_cell.length_c   1.000
_cell.angle_alpha   90.00
_cell.angle_beta   90.00
_cell.angle_gamma   90.00
#
_symmetry.space_group_name_H-M   'P 1'
#
loop_
_entity.id
_entity.type
_entity.pdbx_description
1 polymer ?
#
loop_
_entity_poly.entity_id
_entity_poly.type
_entity_poly.pdbx_seq_one_letter_code
_entity_poly.pdbx_strand_id
1 'polypeptide(L)'
;GELSLSGQRLCVNAAQGDCHISEMNYSGDKLSAWVTLSRIVGKRAESVWQTVTQISHNLLRTTRQTEQVRAGQLDMKAEDYARLHAHNTVITSKAITKVDSEQIHMG
;
A
#
# COMPACT_ATOMS: atom_id res chain seq x y z
N GLY A 1 6.80 33.10 -15.96
CA GLY A 1 8.23 33.03 -15.81
C GLY A 1 8.70 31.68 -15.28
N GLU A 2 10.00 31.56 -15.21
CA GLU A 2 10.65 30.34 -14.73
C GLU A 2 11.61 30.71 -13.59
N LEU A 3 11.61 29.91 -12.55
CA LEU A 3 12.57 30.02 -11.46
C LEU A 3 13.38 28.73 -11.40
N SER A 4 14.68 28.85 -11.49
CA SER A 4 15.59 27.71 -11.40
C SER A 4 16.50 27.85 -10.19
N LEU A 5 16.62 26.81 -9.40
CA LEU A 5 17.55 26.70 -8.28
C LEU A 5 18.47 25.52 -8.54
N SER A 6 19.77 25.74 -8.44
CA SER A 6 20.73 24.66 -8.59
C SER A 6 21.84 24.78 -7.56
N GLY A 7 22.34 23.63 -7.10
CA GLY A 7 23.39 23.58 -6.11
C GLY A 7 23.59 22.12 -5.67
N GLN A 8 24.62 21.93 -4.85
CA GLN A 8 24.89 20.62 -4.28
C GLN A 8 23.97 20.29 -3.11
N ARG A 9 23.45 21.32 -2.45
CA ARG A 9 22.59 21.13 -1.27
C ARG A 9 21.60 22.26 -1.14
N LEU A 10 20.37 21.93 -0.91
CA LEU A 10 19.30 22.86 -0.57
C LEU A 10 18.68 22.47 0.76
N CYS A 11 18.64 23.41 1.70
CA CYS A 11 18.00 23.23 3.01
C CYS A 11 16.91 24.27 3.19
N VAL A 12 15.72 23.83 3.61
CA VAL A 12 14.60 24.69 3.96
C VAL A 12 14.12 24.32 5.35
N ASN A 13 14.11 25.26 6.28
CA ASN A 13 13.63 25.08 7.63
C ASN A 13 12.56 26.10 7.93
N ALA A 14 11.38 25.66 8.31
CA ALA A 14 10.27 26.53 8.64
C ALA A 14 9.33 25.81 9.62
N ALA A 15 8.64 26.56 10.47
CA ALA A 15 7.60 25.98 11.32
C ALA A 15 6.37 25.57 10.51
N GLN A 16 6.06 26.31 9.47
CA GLN A 16 4.93 26.04 8.57
C GLN A 16 5.32 26.36 7.15
N GLY A 17 4.77 25.65 6.20
CA GLY A 17 4.96 25.93 4.79
C GLY A 17 3.81 25.39 3.98
N ASP A 18 3.43 26.11 2.93
CA ASP A 18 2.41 25.68 1.98
C ASP A 18 3.01 25.64 0.58
N CYS A 19 2.66 24.64 -0.16
CA CYS A 19 3.08 24.45 -1.53
C CYS A 19 1.86 24.18 -2.40
N HIS A 20 1.56 25.11 -3.31
CA HIS A 20 0.43 25.00 -4.24
C HIS A 20 0.99 24.95 -5.65
N ILE A 21 1.11 23.75 -6.20
CA ILE A 21 1.67 23.50 -7.53
C ILE A 21 0.69 22.62 -8.29
N SER A 22 0.28 23.07 -9.48
CA SER A 22 -0.69 22.31 -10.30
C SER A 22 -0.10 20.98 -10.79
N GLU A 23 1.18 20.98 -11.13
CA GLU A 23 1.88 19.79 -11.58
C GLU A 23 3.28 19.77 -10.99
N MET A 24 3.62 18.68 -10.30
CA MET A 24 4.91 18.56 -9.62
C MET A 24 5.58 17.25 -10.00
N ASN A 25 6.83 17.34 -10.43
CA ASN A 25 7.63 16.17 -10.78
C ASN A 25 8.86 16.12 -9.90
N TYR A 26 9.13 14.93 -9.37
CA TYR A 26 10.36 14.64 -8.64
C TYR A 26 11.10 13.51 -9.32
N SER A 27 12.40 13.67 -9.49
CA SER A 27 13.28 12.63 -10.00
C SER A 27 14.56 12.63 -9.18
N GLY A 28 14.94 11.46 -8.69
CA GLY A 28 16.13 11.34 -7.85
C GLY A 28 16.36 9.89 -7.43
N ASP A 29 17.41 9.67 -6.67
CA ASP A 29 17.79 8.33 -6.24
C ASP A 29 17.10 7.92 -4.93
N LYS A 30 16.76 8.89 -4.08
CA LYS A 30 16.19 8.62 -2.78
C LYS A 30 15.24 9.72 -2.34
N LEU A 31 14.10 9.32 -1.83
CA LEU A 31 13.14 10.19 -1.16
C LEU A 31 12.85 9.63 0.22
N SER A 32 13.04 10.43 1.26
CA SER A 32 12.79 10.03 2.65
C SER A 32 11.92 11.06 3.35
N ALA A 33 10.95 10.58 4.15
CA ALA A 33 10.08 11.44 4.94
C ALA A 33 9.86 10.84 6.32
N TRP A 34 9.99 11.65 7.35
CA TRP A 34 9.66 11.31 8.73
C TRP A 34 8.54 12.23 9.18
N VAL A 35 7.34 11.70 9.28
CA VAL A 35 6.14 12.49 9.53
C VAL A 35 5.28 11.79 10.60
N THR A 36 4.60 12.58 11.41
CA THR A 36 3.63 12.05 12.37
C THR A 36 2.33 11.66 11.68
N LEU A 37 1.89 12.46 10.71
CA LEU A 37 0.69 12.20 9.93
C LEU A 37 0.96 12.47 8.46
N SER A 38 0.69 11.49 7.63
CA SER A 38 0.67 11.67 6.18
C SER A 38 -0.75 11.45 5.68
N ARG A 39 -1.27 12.41 4.91
CA ARG A 39 -2.60 12.31 4.32
C ARG A 39 -2.53 12.67 2.85
N ILE A 40 -3.00 11.74 2.01
CA ILE A 40 -3.02 11.93 0.57
C ILE A 40 -4.44 11.64 0.11
N VAL A 41 -5.07 12.61 -0.53
CA VAL A 41 -6.43 12.50 -1.04
C VAL A 41 -6.41 12.85 -2.52
N GLY A 42 -6.94 11.98 -3.35
CA GLY A 42 -6.96 12.18 -4.79
C GLY A 42 -7.99 11.27 -5.45
N LYS A 43 -8.10 11.38 -6.76
CA LYS A 43 -9.00 10.55 -7.56
C LYS A 43 -8.34 9.26 -8.00
N ARG A 44 -7.03 9.27 -8.21
CA ARG A 44 -6.29 8.13 -8.74
C ARG A 44 -4.87 8.12 -8.20
N ALA A 45 -4.40 6.97 -7.78
CA ALA A 45 -3.03 6.76 -7.37
C ALA A 45 -2.45 5.58 -8.15
N GLU A 46 -1.24 5.72 -8.66
CA GLU A 46 -0.51 4.68 -9.36
C GLU A 46 0.88 4.56 -8.77
N SER A 47 1.35 3.34 -8.57
CA SER A 47 2.72 3.11 -8.13
C SER A 47 3.26 1.86 -8.78
N VAL A 48 4.52 1.93 -9.21
CA VAL A 48 5.24 0.81 -9.81
C VAL A 48 6.58 0.66 -9.09
N TRP A 49 6.80 -0.47 -8.47
CA TRP A 49 7.98 -0.75 -7.66
C TRP A 49 8.54 -2.13 -7.98
N GLN A 50 9.83 -2.31 -7.79
CA GLN A 50 10.42 -3.65 -7.77
C GLN A 50 10.15 -4.36 -6.45
N THR A 51 10.21 -3.63 -5.34
CA THR A 51 9.98 -4.16 -4.01
C THR A 51 9.20 -3.16 -3.18
N VAL A 52 8.18 -3.64 -2.48
CA VAL A 52 7.41 -2.83 -1.53
C VAL A 52 7.44 -3.51 -0.17
N THR A 53 7.83 -2.77 0.86
CA THR A 53 7.80 -3.22 2.25
C THR A 53 6.95 -2.27 3.07
N GLN A 54 5.96 -2.81 3.77
CA GLN A 54 5.09 -2.04 4.65
C GLN A 54 5.03 -2.72 6.02
N ILE A 55 5.33 -1.97 7.06
CA ILE A 55 5.25 -2.45 8.44
C ILE A 55 4.40 -1.45 9.22
N SER A 56 3.36 -1.96 9.89
CA SER A 56 2.47 -1.12 10.69
C SER A 56 1.92 -1.92 11.86
N HIS A 57 1.49 -1.24 12.91
CA HIS A 57 0.76 -1.88 14.00
C HIS A 57 -0.69 -2.17 13.61
N ASN A 58 -1.31 -1.26 12.91
CA ASN A 58 -2.71 -1.41 12.46
C ASN A 58 -2.80 -1.02 10.99
N LEU A 59 -3.48 -1.82 10.21
CA LEU A 59 -3.76 -1.52 8.82
C LEU A 59 -5.24 -1.70 8.56
N LEU A 60 -5.91 -0.65 8.11
CA LEU A 60 -7.29 -0.68 7.66
C LEU A 60 -7.33 -0.31 6.18
N ARG A 61 -7.88 -1.20 5.36
CA ARG A 61 -8.06 -0.96 3.94
C ARG A 61 -9.50 -1.29 3.56
N THR A 62 -10.19 -0.34 2.98
CA THR A 62 -11.57 -0.51 2.51
C THR A 62 -11.64 -0.20 1.03
N THR A 63 -12.14 -1.15 0.25
CA THR A 63 -12.39 -0.99 -1.18
C THR A 63 -13.87 -1.21 -1.44
N ARG A 64 -14.54 -0.21 -2.01
CA ARG A 64 -15.99 -0.25 -2.12
C ARG A 64 -16.50 -1.13 -3.25
N GLN A 65 -15.76 -1.24 -4.35
CA GLN A 65 -16.23 -2.00 -5.50
C GLN A 65 -15.39 -3.26 -5.73
N THR A 66 -14.17 -3.13 -6.18
CA THR A 66 -13.38 -4.27 -6.58
C THR A 66 -11.97 -4.17 -6.07
N GLU A 67 -11.49 -5.22 -5.45
CA GLU A 67 -10.09 -5.39 -5.10
C GLU A 67 -9.57 -6.66 -5.74
N GLN A 68 -8.45 -6.55 -6.47
CA GLN A 68 -7.82 -7.68 -7.14
C GLN A 68 -6.38 -7.80 -6.68
N VAL A 69 -5.99 -9.01 -6.33
CA VAL A 69 -4.60 -9.34 -5.97
C VAL A 69 -4.13 -10.45 -6.89
N ARG A 70 -3.02 -10.21 -7.60
CA ARG A 70 -2.36 -11.19 -8.46
C ARG A 70 -0.92 -11.32 -8.05
N ALA A 71 -0.47 -12.53 -7.84
CA ALA A 71 0.89 -12.79 -7.38
C ALA A 71 1.40 -14.12 -7.94
N GLY A 72 2.70 -14.22 -8.12
CA GLY A 72 3.33 -15.53 -8.39
C GLY A 72 3.20 -16.45 -7.20
N GLN A 73 3.41 -15.91 -6.01
CA GLN A 73 3.18 -16.61 -4.75
C GLN A 73 2.46 -15.66 -3.80
N LEU A 74 1.45 -16.15 -3.12
CA LEU A 74 0.71 -15.39 -2.11
C LEU A 74 0.75 -16.16 -0.79
N ASP A 75 1.33 -15.54 0.23
CA ASP A 75 1.40 -16.08 1.57
C ASP A 75 0.70 -15.13 2.52
N MET A 76 -0.33 -15.62 3.20
CA MET A 76 -1.11 -14.86 4.16
C MET A 76 -1.14 -15.62 5.48
N LYS A 77 -0.64 -14.99 6.54
CA LYS A 77 -0.59 -15.60 7.86
C LYS A 77 -1.12 -14.63 8.90
N ALA A 78 -2.03 -15.10 9.73
CA ALA A 78 -2.49 -14.43 10.94
C ALA A 78 -2.18 -15.32 12.14
N GLU A 79 -1.71 -14.75 13.24
CA GLU A 79 -1.37 -15.54 14.42
C GLU A 79 -2.61 -16.07 15.14
N ASP A 80 -3.62 -15.24 15.29
CA ASP A 80 -4.78 -15.59 16.10
C ASP A 80 -6.01 -15.91 15.28
N TYR A 81 -6.33 -15.10 14.30
CA TYR A 81 -7.62 -15.19 13.64
C TYR A 81 -7.54 -14.66 12.20
N ALA A 82 -8.11 -15.41 11.27
CA ALA A 82 -8.31 -14.97 9.90
C ALA A 82 -9.74 -15.27 9.49
N ARG A 83 -10.41 -14.32 8.86
CA ARG A 83 -11.78 -14.45 8.38
C ARG A 83 -11.88 -14.06 6.92
N LEU A 84 -12.49 -14.93 6.15
CA LEU A 84 -12.90 -14.67 4.78
C LEU A 84 -14.40 -14.94 4.68
N HIS A 85 -15.17 -13.91 4.37
CA HIS A 85 -16.62 -14.01 4.27
C HIS A 85 -17.12 -13.27 3.04
N ALA A 86 -17.99 -13.91 2.28
CA ALA A 86 -18.61 -13.33 1.11
C ALA A 86 -19.97 -14.03 0.88
N HIS A 87 -20.79 -13.43 0.03
CA HIS A 87 -22.01 -14.13 -0.43
C HIS A 87 -21.63 -15.41 -1.18
N ASN A 88 -20.61 -15.35 -2.04
CA ASN A 88 -20.06 -16.53 -2.73
C ASN A 88 -18.54 -16.56 -2.55
N THR A 89 -18.00 -17.70 -2.20
CA THR A 89 -16.57 -17.92 -2.06
C THR A 89 -16.16 -19.10 -2.94
N VAL A 90 -15.19 -18.88 -3.81
CA VAL A 90 -14.66 -19.89 -4.71
C VAL A 90 -13.17 -20.09 -4.43
N ILE A 91 -12.78 -21.30 -4.10
CA ILE A 91 -11.40 -21.68 -3.84
C ILE A 91 -11.08 -22.84 -4.76
N THR A 92 -10.13 -22.66 -5.69
CA THR A 92 -9.74 -23.68 -6.63
C THR A 92 -8.23 -23.76 -6.77
N SER A 93 -7.72 -24.91 -7.13
CA SER A 93 -6.33 -25.11 -7.48
C SER A 93 -6.23 -26.17 -8.56
N LYS A 94 -5.15 -26.14 -9.34
CA LYS A 94 -4.92 -27.14 -10.37
C LYS A 94 -4.43 -28.49 -9.79
N ALA A 95 -3.67 -28.43 -8.71
CA ALA A 95 -3.03 -29.62 -8.16
C ALA A 95 -3.63 -30.00 -6.80
N ILE A 96 -3.46 -29.18 -5.79
CA ILE A 96 -3.83 -29.54 -4.42
C ILE A 96 -4.46 -28.35 -3.71
N THR A 97 -5.59 -28.58 -3.05
CA THR A 97 -6.14 -27.69 -2.03
C THR A 97 -6.11 -28.45 -0.70
N LYS A 98 -5.41 -27.90 0.29
CA LYS A 98 -5.29 -28.53 1.60
C LYS A 98 -5.90 -27.64 2.66
N VAL A 99 -6.79 -28.21 3.45
CA VAL A 99 -7.36 -27.58 4.65
C VAL A 99 -7.08 -28.52 5.81
N ASP A 100 -6.41 -28.01 6.82
CA ASP A 100 -5.93 -28.83 7.93
C ASP A 100 -6.17 -28.10 9.25
N SER A 101 -6.75 -28.79 10.21
CA SER A 101 -7.03 -28.30 11.55
C SER A 101 -7.43 -29.45 12.47
N GLU A 102 -7.53 -29.20 13.77
CA GLU A 102 -8.09 -30.18 14.70
C GLU A 102 -9.57 -30.45 14.42
N GLN A 103 -10.32 -29.42 14.01
CA GLN A 103 -11.76 -29.52 13.69
C GLN A 103 -12.06 -28.75 12.41
N ILE A 104 -12.87 -29.34 11.55
CA ILE A 104 -13.36 -28.72 10.33
C ILE A 104 -14.89 -28.77 10.38
N HIS A 105 -15.54 -27.59 10.29
CA HIS A 105 -16.98 -27.45 10.26
C HIS A 105 -17.43 -27.01 8.88
N MET A 106 -18.26 -27.80 8.23
CA MET A 106 -18.78 -27.55 6.89
C MET A 106 -20.29 -27.70 6.89
N GLY A 107 -20.97 -26.56 6.78
CA GLY A 107 -22.42 -26.57 6.79
C GLY A 107 -23.08 -25.78 7.91
#